data_fbd6aca05a2eb14a83264fa3bfa0fbd3
#
_entry.id   fbd6aca05a2eb14a83264fa3bfa0fbd3
#
_cell.length_a   1.000
_cell.length_b   1.000
_cell.length_c   1.000
_cell.angle_alpha   90.00
_cell.angle_beta   90.00
_cell.angle_gamma   90.00
#
_symmetry.space_group_name_H-M   'P 1'
#
loop_
_entity.id
_entity.type
_entity.pdbx_description
1 polymer ?
#
loop_
_entity_poly.entity_id
_entity_poly.type
_entity_poly.pdbx_seq_one_letter_code
_entity_poly.pdbx_strand_id
1 'polypeptide(L)'
;MAKTRLYLVRHGKTMFNTIGRAQGWSDTPLTAEGERGIRELGIGLRESGLPFIKAFSSDSGRTIQTMGIILEELGLTSQIPYRYDKRIREWCFGSFDGAYGGELFHGVIPRVLKTDNYKELSWPDLANGLVEVDTAGWAEPWDKLSGRILEGFEAIAREVESSGGGNALVVSHSMTIGTLAHLVDENITKNPNVDNGSVTVLEYENG
;
A
#
# COMPACT_ATOMS: atom_id res chain seq x y z
N MET A 1 -9.21 -6.44 -26.27
CA MET A 1 -9.47 -6.73 -24.85
C MET A 1 -9.75 -5.40 -24.13
N ALA A 2 -10.54 -5.41 -23.04
CA ALA A 2 -10.70 -4.20 -22.24
C ALA A 2 -9.35 -3.86 -21.57
N LYS A 3 -9.06 -2.56 -21.38
CA LYS A 3 -7.87 -2.14 -20.65
C LYS A 3 -7.92 -2.67 -19.21
N THR A 4 -6.77 -3.08 -18.68
CA THR A 4 -6.64 -3.46 -17.28
C THR A 4 -6.28 -2.25 -16.44
N ARG A 5 -7.10 -1.96 -15.42
CA ARG A 5 -6.88 -0.88 -14.45
C ARG A 5 -6.91 -1.40 -13.03
N LEU A 6 -5.88 -1.06 -12.29
CA LEU A 6 -5.80 -1.31 -10.86
C LEU A 6 -6.10 -0.01 -10.11
N TYR A 7 -7.16 -0.01 -9.32
CA TYR A 7 -7.51 1.07 -8.41
C TYR A 7 -6.87 0.78 -7.06
N LEU A 8 -5.70 1.36 -6.85
CA LEU A 8 -4.88 1.16 -5.67
C LEU A 8 -5.38 2.06 -4.55
N VAL A 9 -5.86 1.47 -3.48
CA VAL A 9 -6.40 2.19 -2.32
C VAL A 9 -5.46 1.99 -1.13
N ARG A 10 -5.02 3.09 -0.51
CA ARG A 10 -4.37 2.98 0.80
C ARG A 10 -5.43 2.66 1.85
N HIS A 11 -5.14 1.71 2.75
CA HIS A 11 -6.02 1.35 3.86
C HIS A 11 -6.49 2.58 4.67
N GLY A 12 -7.62 2.45 5.35
CA GLY A 12 -8.19 3.48 6.22
C GLY A 12 -7.31 3.81 7.43
N LYS A 13 -7.59 4.94 8.08
CA LYS A 13 -6.83 5.42 9.25
C LYS A 13 -6.92 4.43 10.40
N THR A 14 -5.76 4.00 10.93
CA THR A 14 -5.63 3.02 12.00
C THR A 14 -5.31 3.68 13.35
N MET A 15 -5.34 2.89 14.41
CA MET A 15 -4.87 3.32 15.73
C MET A 15 -3.41 3.79 15.68
N PHE A 16 -2.52 3.05 15.01
CA PHE A 16 -1.10 3.44 14.90
C PHE A 16 -0.92 4.73 14.10
N ASN A 17 -1.70 4.95 13.04
CA ASN A 17 -1.67 6.25 12.34
C ASN A 17 -2.06 7.40 13.27
N THR A 18 -3.04 7.19 14.15
CA THR A 18 -3.50 8.23 15.10
C THR A 18 -2.45 8.58 16.14
N ILE A 19 -1.72 7.59 16.65
CA ILE A 19 -0.71 7.81 17.70
C ILE A 19 0.72 7.95 17.17
N GLY A 20 0.88 8.05 15.82
CA GLY A 20 2.17 8.32 15.18
C GLY A 20 3.17 7.16 15.27
N ARG A 21 2.71 5.91 15.28
CA ARG A 21 3.59 4.74 15.28
C ARG A 21 3.86 4.23 13.86
N ALA A 22 5.09 3.79 13.63
CA ALA A 22 5.48 3.11 12.40
C ALA A 22 4.70 1.79 12.27
N GLN A 23 4.03 1.60 11.14
CA GLN A 23 3.17 0.46 10.89
C GLN A 23 3.53 -0.20 9.56
N GLY A 24 4.49 -1.09 9.63
CA GLY A 24 4.90 -1.94 8.53
C GLY A 24 4.12 -3.26 8.55
N TRP A 25 4.77 -4.34 9.01
CA TRP A 25 4.12 -5.65 9.16
C TRP A 25 3.35 -5.81 10.47
N SER A 26 3.59 -4.97 11.49
CA SER A 26 2.71 -4.86 12.64
C SER A 26 1.32 -4.35 12.20
N ASP A 27 0.28 -4.71 12.94
CA ASP A 27 -1.08 -4.41 12.54
C ASP A 27 -1.93 -3.87 13.68
N THR A 28 -2.80 -2.90 13.37
CA THR A 28 -3.84 -2.39 14.27
C THR A 28 -5.11 -2.12 13.49
N PRO A 29 -6.29 -2.24 14.13
CA PRO A 29 -7.57 -2.02 13.45
C PRO A 29 -7.73 -0.57 12.98
N LEU A 30 -8.67 -0.35 12.07
CA LEU A 30 -9.14 0.97 11.70
C LEU A 30 -9.74 1.68 12.92
N THR A 31 -9.62 3.00 12.93
CA THR A 31 -10.40 3.84 13.87
C THR A 31 -11.82 4.06 13.35
N ALA A 32 -12.74 4.49 14.20
CA ALA A 32 -14.07 4.87 13.76
C ALA A 32 -14.06 5.99 12.69
N GLU A 33 -13.09 6.91 12.75
CA GLU A 33 -12.84 7.90 11.70
C GLU A 33 -12.37 7.23 10.40
N GLY A 34 -11.43 6.28 10.50
CA GLY A 34 -10.93 5.52 9.35
C GLY A 34 -12.03 4.71 8.66
N GLU A 35 -12.90 4.05 9.43
CA GLU A 35 -14.04 3.32 8.88
C GLU A 35 -15.01 4.25 8.14
N ARG A 36 -15.35 5.42 8.74
CA ARG A 36 -16.21 6.41 8.07
C ARG A 36 -15.62 6.89 6.76
N GLY A 37 -14.33 7.27 6.74
CA GLY A 37 -13.66 7.72 5.52
C GLY A 37 -13.64 6.65 4.42
N ILE A 38 -13.49 5.37 4.79
CA ILE A 38 -13.55 4.28 3.81
C ILE A 38 -15.00 4.02 3.33
N ARG A 39 -16.03 4.20 4.17
CA ARG A 39 -17.42 4.14 3.73
C ARG A 39 -17.72 5.26 2.72
N GLU A 40 -17.28 6.47 2.99
CA GLU A 40 -17.42 7.61 2.06
C GLU A 40 -16.74 7.33 0.72
N LEU A 41 -15.53 6.76 0.74
CA LEU A 41 -14.86 6.29 -0.47
C LEU A 41 -15.70 5.23 -1.21
N GLY A 42 -16.21 4.23 -0.51
CA GLY A 42 -17.04 3.16 -1.09
C GLY A 42 -18.29 3.72 -1.77
N ILE A 43 -18.94 4.69 -1.13
CA ILE A 43 -20.10 5.42 -1.69
C ILE A 43 -19.69 6.15 -2.97
N GLY A 44 -18.58 6.91 -2.95
CA GLY A 44 -18.08 7.61 -4.14
C GLY A 44 -17.74 6.66 -5.30
N LEU A 45 -17.14 5.52 -5.01
CA LEU A 45 -16.85 4.49 -6.01
C LEU A 45 -18.14 3.89 -6.61
N ARG A 46 -19.17 3.66 -5.79
CA ARG A 46 -20.48 3.21 -6.25
C ARG A 46 -21.15 4.25 -7.17
N GLU A 47 -21.14 5.52 -6.76
CA GLU A 47 -21.73 6.62 -7.53
C GLU A 47 -21.00 6.88 -8.86
N SER A 48 -19.71 6.55 -8.93
CA SER A 48 -18.94 6.63 -10.18
C SER A 48 -19.41 5.65 -11.25
N GLY A 49 -20.15 4.61 -10.86
CA GLY A 49 -20.64 3.57 -11.77
C GLY A 49 -19.55 2.68 -12.36
N LEU A 50 -18.32 2.72 -11.84
CA LEU A 50 -17.22 1.92 -12.32
C LEU A 50 -17.46 0.43 -12.04
N PRO A 51 -17.46 -0.45 -13.06
CA PRO A 51 -17.57 -1.88 -12.83
C PRO A 51 -16.24 -2.45 -12.33
N PHE A 52 -16.24 -3.09 -11.18
CA PHE A 52 -15.11 -3.86 -10.66
C PHE A 52 -15.35 -5.35 -10.84
N ILE A 53 -14.33 -6.08 -11.33
CA ILE A 53 -14.44 -7.52 -11.63
C ILE A 53 -13.67 -8.40 -10.66
N LYS A 54 -12.69 -7.84 -9.94
CA LYS A 54 -11.86 -8.54 -8.94
C LYS A 54 -11.43 -7.57 -7.84
N ALA A 55 -11.11 -8.14 -6.70
CA ALA A 55 -10.58 -7.42 -5.55
C ALA A 55 -9.35 -8.14 -4.98
N PHE A 56 -8.37 -7.36 -4.52
CA PHE A 56 -7.14 -7.85 -3.90
C PHE A 56 -6.77 -6.98 -2.71
N SER A 57 -6.13 -7.55 -1.71
CA SER A 57 -5.50 -6.75 -0.65
C SER A 57 -4.21 -7.41 -0.17
N SER A 58 -3.37 -6.67 0.56
CA SER A 58 -2.41 -7.35 1.40
C SER A 58 -3.16 -8.17 2.46
N ASP A 59 -2.44 -9.08 3.11
CA ASP A 59 -3.01 -9.95 4.16
C ASP A 59 -2.99 -9.31 5.56
N SER A 60 -2.76 -8.00 5.67
CA SER A 60 -2.86 -7.25 6.92
C SER A 60 -4.31 -6.99 7.29
N GLY A 61 -4.67 -7.10 8.58
CA GLY A 61 -6.05 -6.90 9.04
C GLY A 61 -6.64 -5.55 8.65
N ARG A 62 -5.84 -4.46 8.68
CA ARG A 62 -6.27 -3.12 8.25
C ARG A 62 -6.67 -3.03 6.78
N THR A 63 -5.98 -3.76 5.89
CA THR A 63 -6.32 -3.79 4.46
C THR A 63 -7.52 -4.67 4.19
N ILE A 64 -7.64 -5.78 4.90
CA ILE A 64 -8.79 -6.69 4.85
C ILE A 64 -10.05 -5.96 5.33
N GLN A 65 -9.97 -5.26 6.47
CA GLN A 65 -11.07 -4.47 7.00
C GLN A 65 -11.49 -3.35 6.01
N THR A 66 -10.50 -2.64 5.44
CA THR A 66 -10.75 -1.62 4.42
C THR A 66 -11.47 -2.18 3.20
N MET A 67 -10.98 -3.29 2.64
CA MET A 67 -11.61 -3.93 1.47
C MET A 67 -13.02 -4.41 1.79
N GLY A 68 -13.25 -4.99 2.97
CA GLY A 68 -14.58 -5.42 3.41
C GLY A 68 -15.60 -4.28 3.38
N ILE A 69 -15.23 -3.11 3.91
CA ILE A 69 -16.08 -1.91 3.91
C ILE A 69 -16.37 -1.44 2.48
N ILE A 70 -15.36 -1.38 1.61
CA ILE A 70 -15.54 -0.96 0.21
C ILE A 70 -16.49 -1.92 -0.52
N LEU A 71 -16.28 -3.22 -0.39
CA LEU A 71 -17.12 -4.22 -1.06
C LEU A 71 -18.57 -4.21 -0.54
N GLU A 72 -18.78 -3.94 0.75
CA GLU A 72 -20.10 -3.76 1.34
C GLU A 72 -20.82 -2.57 0.70
N GLU A 73 -20.18 -1.40 0.62
CA GLU A 73 -20.76 -0.19 0.03
C GLU A 73 -21.04 -0.30 -1.47
N LEU A 74 -20.21 -1.06 -2.18
CA LEU A 74 -20.42 -1.37 -3.60
C LEU A 74 -21.49 -2.44 -3.84
N GLY A 75 -21.95 -3.16 -2.82
CA GLY A 75 -22.84 -4.33 -2.98
C GLY A 75 -22.15 -5.51 -3.66
N LEU A 76 -20.83 -5.58 -3.61
CA LEU A 76 -20.00 -6.59 -4.28
C LEU A 76 -19.48 -7.70 -3.34
N THR A 77 -19.88 -7.68 -2.07
CA THR A 77 -19.50 -8.74 -1.10
C THR A 77 -19.92 -10.11 -1.65
N SER A 78 -18.97 -11.01 -1.81
CA SER A 78 -19.18 -12.34 -2.42
C SER A 78 -19.69 -12.33 -3.88
N GLN A 79 -19.74 -11.18 -4.56
CA GLN A 79 -20.15 -11.09 -5.97
C GLN A 79 -18.97 -11.14 -6.92
N ILE A 80 -17.79 -10.72 -6.47
CA ILE A 80 -16.53 -10.77 -7.25
C ILE A 80 -15.47 -11.57 -6.47
N PRO A 81 -14.51 -12.20 -7.18
CA PRO A 81 -13.38 -12.87 -6.53
C PRO A 81 -12.56 -11.87 -5.70
N TYR A 82 -12.29 -12.23 -4.44
CA TYR A 82 -11.42 -11.48 -3.55
C TYR A 82 -10.34 -12.40 -2.97
N ARG A 83 -9.07 -11.99 -3.03
CA ARG A 83 -7.96 -12.73 -2.44
C ARG A 83 -6.89 -11.81 -1.85
N TYR A 84 -6.06 -12.38 -0.97
CA TYR A 84 -4.91 -11.71 -0.37
C TYR A 84 -3.63 -12.02 -1.13
N ASP A 85 -2.72 -11.05 -1.14
CA ASP A 85 -1.37 -11.24 -1.67
C ASP A 85 -0.34 -10.61 -0.72
N LYS A 86 0.49 -11.45 -0.10
CA LYS A 86 1.51 -10.99 0.84
C LYS A 86 2.63 -10.16 0.17
N ARG A 87 2.77 -10.23 -1.15
CA ARG A 87 3.75 -9.44 -1.89
C ARG A 87 3.44 -7.95 -1.91
N ILE A 88 2.17 -7.57 -1.69
CA ILE A 88 1.76 -6.17 -1.60
C ILE A 88 1.59 -5.68 -0.14
N ARG A 89 2.22 -6.36 0.85
CA ARG A 89 2.39 -5.84 2.22
C ARG A 89 3.18 -4.53 2.22
N GLU A 90 3.05 -3.77 3.30
CA GLU A 90 3.89 -2.59 3.56
C GLU A 90 5.38 -2.98 3.68
N TRP A 91 6.24 -1.99 3.68
CA TRP A 91 7.63 -2.17 4.08
C TRP A 91 7.69 -2.78 5.48
N CYS A 92 8.63 -3.68 5.70
CA CYS A 92 8.91 -4.19 7.03
C CYS A 92 9.90 -3.24 7.72
N PHE A 93 9.50 -2.66 8.84
CA PHE A 93 10.39 -1.79 9.62
C PHE A 93 11.23 -2.57 10.64
N GLY A 94 11.19 -3.90 10.61
CA GLY A 94 11.97 -4.78 11.46
C GLY A 94 11.73 -4.50 12.94
N SER A 95 12.82 -4.29 13.70
CA SER A 95 12.77 -3.98 15.12
C SER A 95 12.07 -2.64 15.45
N PHE A 96 11.80 -1.81 14.45
CA PHE A 96 11.06 -0.54 14.61
C PHE A 96 9.57 -0.65 14.28
N ASP A 97 9.08 -1.83 13.91
CA ASP A 97 7.65 -2.02 13.72
C ASP A 97 6.90 -1.78 15.04
N GLY A 98 5.99 -0.80 15.05
CA GLY A 98 5.29 -0.36 16.24
C GLY A 98 6.03 0.70 17.07
N ALA A 99 7.26 1.08 16.74
CA ALA A 99 7.95 2.20 17.37
C ALA A 99 7.34 3.56 16.98
N TYR A 100 7.69 4.64 17.69
CA TYR A 100 7.28 5.98 17.26
C TYR A 100 7.92 6.32 15.91
N GLY A 101 7.09 6.68 14.92
CA GLY A 101 7.54 7.04 13.58
C GLY A 101 8.50 8.23 13.59
N GLY A 102 8.27 9.21 14.47
CA GLY A 102 9.19 10.34 14.67
C GLY A 102 10.58 9.89 15.12
N GLU A 103 10.69 8.92 16.02
CA GLU A 103 11.98 8.38 16.46
C GLU A 103 12.72 7.70 15.30
N LEU A 104 12.04 6.87 14.53
CA LEU A 104 12.63 6.19 13.38
C LEU A 104 13.04 7.19 12.29
N PHE A 105 12.08 7.94 11.75
CA PHE A 105 12.28 8.74 10.52
C PHE A 105 12.96 10.09 10.76
N HIS A 106 12.88 10.67 11.97
CA HIS A 106 13.52 11.95 12.29
C HIS A 106 14.70 11.81 13.27
N GLY A 107 14.91 10.63 13.84
CA GLY A 107 16.00 10.37 14.79
C GLY A 107 17.01 9.36 14.28
N VAL A 108 16.59 8.09 14.17
CA VAL A 108 17.51 6.97 13.89
C VAL A 108 18.03 7.00 12.46
N ILE A 109 17.13 7.04 11.46
CA ILE A 109 17.50 7.03 10.04
C ILE A 109 18.40 8.21 9.66
N PRO A 110 18.08 9.49 10.00
CA PRO A 110 18.96 10.61 9.70
C PRO A 110 20.36 10.48 10.31
N ARG A 111 20.44 9.98 11.54
CA ARG A 111 21.73 9.78 12.21
C ARG A 111 22.61 8.76 11.51
N VAL A 112 22.03 7.62 11.12
CA VAL A 112 22.77 6.53 10.47
C VAL A 112 23.19 6.90 9.05
N LEU A 113 22.28 7.48 8.28
CA LEU A 113 22.53 7.87 6.89
C LEU A 113 23.15 9.27 6.74
N LYS A 114 23.48 9.93 7.86
CA LYS A 114 24.13 11.26 7.92
C LYS A 114 23.42 12.31 7.04
N THR A 115 22.11 12.37 7.15
CA THR A 115 21.24 13.35 6.47
C THR A 115 20.48 14.16 7.51
N ASP A 116 20.14 15.40 7.19
CA ASP A 116 19.29 16.24 8.04
C ASP A 116 17.79 16.00 7.77
N ASN A 117 17.46 15.36 6.63
CA ASN A 117 16.09 15.17 6.21
C ASN A 117 15.92 13.82 5.47
N TYR A 118 15.29 12.85 6.12
CA TYR A 118 15.04 11.53 5.52
C TYR A 118 14.21 11.59 4.22
N LYS A 119 13.40 12.64 4.02
CA LYS A 119 12.60 12.83 2.79
C LYS A 119 13.44 13.13 1.55
N GLU A 120 14.69 13.53 1.73
CA GLU A 120 15.64 13.75 0.63
C GLU A 120 16.35 12.46 0.21
N LEU A 121 16.27 11.41 1.03
CA LEU A 121 16.83 10.10 0.69
C LEU A 121 16.10 9.49 -0.51
N SER A 122 16.84 8.79 -1.35
CA SER A 122 16.23 7.94 -2.37
C SER A 122 15.48 6.77 -1.72
N TRP A 123 14.55 6.17 -2.43
CA TRP A 123 13.88 4.95 -1.97
C TRP A 123 14.88 3.82 -1.62
N PRO A 124 15.89 3.55 -2.50
CA PRO A 124 16.95 2.58 -2.18
C PRO A 124 17.71 2.92 -0.90
N ASP A 125 18.12 4.18 -0.70
CA ASP A 125 18.88 4.58 0.49
C ASP A 125 18.05 4.41 1.75
N LEU A 126 16.77 4.78 1.70
CA LEU A 126 15.87 4.61 2.83
C LEU A 126 15.64 3.14 3.19
N ALA A 127 15.41 2.28 2.20
CA ALA A 127 15.21 0.85 2.42
C ALA A 127 16.47 0.18 2.99
N ASN A 128 17.64 0.47 2.40
CA ASN A 128 18.90 -0.08 2.86
C ASN A 128 19.29 0.47 4.25
N GLY A 129 18.98 1.74 4.52
CA GLY A 129 19.17 2.33 5.85
C GLY A 129 18.29 1.68 6.93
N LEU A 130 17.08 1.25 6.59
CA LEU A 130 16.25 0.45 7.51
C LEU A 130 16.90 -0.89 7.84
N VAL A 131 17.51 -1.55 6.85
CA VAL A 131 18.25 -2.81 7.09
C VAL A 131 19.42 -2.59 8.03
N GLU A 132 20.17 -1.48 7.89
CA GLU A 132 21.32 -1.18 8.77
C GLU A 132 20.91 -0.98 10.24
N VAL A 133 19.74 -0.43 10.50
CA VAL A 133 19.26 -0.15 11.86
C VAL A 133 18.42 -1.27 12.46
N ASP A 134 17.99 -2.23 11.64
CA ASP A 134 17.12 -3.33 12.06
C ASP A 134 17.91 -4.42 12.79
N THR A 135 17.75 -4.48 14.11
CA THR A 135 18.37 -5.52 14.95
C THR A 135 17.66 -6.87 14.89
N ALA A 136 16.45 -6.93 14.33
CA ALA A 136 15.68 -8.17 14.18
C ALA A 136 15.98 -8.90 12.85
N GLY A 137 16.57 -8.20 11.88
CA GLY A 137 16.94 -8.77 10.58
C GLY A 137 15.73 -9.09 9.68
N TRP A 138 14.62 -8.37 9.83
CA TRP A 138 13.39 -8.58 9.05
C TRP A 138 13.19 -7.53 7.96
N ALA A 139 13.81 -6.35 8.09
CA ALA A 139 13.75 -5.32 7.06
C ALA A 139 14.32 -5.85 5.74
N GLU A 140 13.70 -5.42 4.65
CA GLU A 140 14.07 -5.91 3.32
C GLU A 140 15.00 -4.90 2.64
N PRO A 141 16.16 -5.33 2.08
CA PRO A 141 16.98 -4.47 1.24
C PRO A 141 16.20 -4.09 -0.04
N TRP A 142 16.58 -2.97 -0.66
CA TRP A 142 15.84 -2.39 -1.78
C TRP A 142 15.52 -3.39 -2.89
N ASP A 143 16.49 -4.17 -3.35
CA ASP A 143 16.30 -5.10 -4.46
C ASP A 143 15.24 -6.16 -4.14
N LYS A 144 15.22 -6.67 -2.91
CA LYS A 144 14.23 -7.64 -2.46
C LYS A 144 12.85 -6.99 -2.30
N LEU A 145 12.81 -5.81 -1.71
CA LEU A 145 11.59 -5.06 -1.45
C LEU A 145 10.90 -4.62 -2.76
N SER A 146 11.64 -3.96 -3.64
CA SER A 146 11.12 -3.49 -4.93
C SER A 146 10.72 -4.64 -5.84
N GLY A 147 11.54 -5.71 -5.90
CA GLY A 147 11.22 -6.92 -6.64
C GLY A 147 9.93 -7.60 -6.14
N ARG A 148 9.76 -7.73 -4.82
CA ARG A 148 8.53 -8.27 -4.21
C ARG A 148 7.29 -7.47 -4.58
N ILE A 149 7.38 -6.14 -4.47
CA ILE A 149 6.27 -5.23 -4.76
C ILE A 149 5.89 -5.32 -6.24
N LEU A 150 6.87 -5.16 -7.13
CA LEU A 150 6.64 -5.22 -8.58
C LEU A 150 6.03 -6.57 -8.99
N GLU A 151 6.61 -7.69 -8.56
CA GLU A 151 6.08 -9.03 -8.83
C GLU A 151 4.63 -9.19 -8.35
N GLY A 152 4.30 -8.64 -7.17
CA GLY A 152 2.95 -8.71 -6.61
C GLY A 152 1.92 -7.98 -7.47
N PHE A 153 2.20 -6.74 -7.85
CA PHE A 153 1.28 -5.95 -8.66
C PHE A 153 1.20 -6.42 -10.11
N GLU A 154 2.30 -6.85 -10.71
CA GLU A 154 2.28 -7.48 -12.05
C GLU A 154 1.45 -8.76 -12.07
N ALA A 155 1.60 -9.63 -11.08
CA ALA A 155 0.80 -10.85 -11.00
C ALA A 155 -0.69 -10.56 -10.89
N ILE A 156 -1.08 -9.54 -10.11
CA ILE A 156 -2.46 -9.06 -10.01
C ILE A 156 -2.93 -8.53 -11.37
N ALA A 157 -2.15 -7.68 -12.02
CA ALA A 157 -2.50 -7.08 -13.31
C ALA A 157 -2.68 -8.15 -14.39
N ARG A 158 -1.75 -9.10 -14.49
CA ARG A 158 -1.83 -10.24 -15.43
C ARG A 158 -3.06 -11.14 -15.17
N GLU A 159 -3.43 -11.34 -13.91
CA GLU A 159 -4.63 -12.09 -13.57
C GLU A 159 -5.91 -11.38 -14.02
N VAL A 160 -5.97 -10.05 -13.89
CA VAL A 160 -7.09 -9.25 -14.39
C VAL A 160 -7.12 -9.26 -15.92
N GLU A 161 -5.96 -9.04 -16.56
CA GLU A 161 -5.83 -9.08 -18.03
C GLU A 161 -6.24 -10.42 -18.62
N SER A 162 -5.79 -11.54 -18.03
CA SER A 162 -6.15 -12.90 -18.47
C SER A 162 -7.64 -13.21 -18.34
N SER A 163 -8.37 -12.47 -17.50
CA SER A 163 -9.82 -12.56 -17.36
C SER A 163 -10.59 -11.68 -18.36
N GLY A 164 -9.91 -11.08 -19.34
CA GLY A 164 -10.48 -10.20 -20.37
C GLY A 164 -10.25 -8.71 -20.13
N GLY A 165 -9.49 -8.35 -19.12
CA GLY A 165 -9.26 -6.97 -18.70
C GLY A 165 -10.43 -6.41 -17.88
N GLY A 166 -10.31 -5.15 -17.44
CA GLY A 166 -11.31 -4.47 -16.65
C GLY A 166 -10.71 -3.80 -15.41
N ASN A 167 -11.55 -3.37 -14.47
CA ASN A 167 -11.11 -2.69 -13.27
C ASN A 167 -11.01 -3.67 -12.10
N ALA A 168 -9.92 -3.58 -11.35
CA ALA A 168 -9.74 -4.30 -10.09
C ALA A 168 -9.48 -3.33 -8.93
N LEU A 169 -10.06 -3.63 -7.77
CA LEU A 169 -9.74 -2.96 -6.52
C LEU A 169 -8.52 -3.62 -5.86
N VAL A 170 -7.57 -2.82 -5.40
CA VAL A 170 -6.39 -3.32 -4.71
C VAL A 170 -6.13 -2.46 -3.46
N VAL A 171 -6.30 -3.03 -2.27
CA VAL A 171 -5.99 -2.31 -1.03
C VAL A 171 -4.59 -2.66 -0.54
N SER A 172 -3.76 -1.65 -0.40
CA SER A 172 -2.38 -1.76 0.03
C SER A 172 -1.98 -0.60 0.98
N HIS A 173 -0.74 -0.18 0.97
CA HIS A 173 -0.14 0.68 1.95
C HIS A 173 0.61 1.85 1.31
N SER A 174 0.91 2.86 2.11
CA SER A 174 1.46 4.13 1.64
C SER A 174 2.80 3.97 0.92
N MET A 175 3.79 3.38 1.60
CA MET A 175 5.14 3.27 1.04
C MET A 175 5.17 2.24 -0.10
N THR A 176 4.37 1.19 -0.02
CA THR A 176 4.23 0.19 -1.08
C THR A 176 3.64 0.78 -2.36
N ILE A 177 2.56 1.58 -2.26
CA ILE A 177 1.98 2.28 -3.42
C ILE A 177 2.96 3.32 -3.96
N GLY A 178 3.63 4.07 -3.07
CA GLY A 178 4.66 5.04 -3.45
C GLY A 178 5.85 4.40 -4.17
N THR A 179 6.32 3.24 -3.69
CA THR A 179 7.37 2.46 -4.33
C THR A 179 6.95 2.00 -5.72
N LEU A 180 5.75 1.45 -5.87
CA LEU A 180 5.23 1.04 -7.18
C LEU A 180 5.16 2.23 -8.15
N ALA A 181 4.64 3.37 -7.71
CA ALA A 181 4.57 4.57 -8.53
C ALA A 181 5.96 5.02 -9.01
N HIS A 182 6.98 4.98 -8.13
CA HIS A 182 8.36 5.27 -8.49
C HIS A 182 8.96 4.26 -9.47
N LEU A 183 8.65 2.96 -9.33
CA LEU A 183 9.12 1.93 -10.25
C LEU A 183 8.51 2.05 -11.65
N VAL A 184 7.30 2.61 -11.75
CA VAL A 184 6.63 2.88 -13.03
C VAL A 184 7.14 4.17 -13.67
N ASP A 185 7.38 5.21 -12.89
CA ASP A 185 7.90 6.49 -13.37
C ASP A 185 8.78 7.13 -12.28
N GLU A 186 10.09 7.15 -12.51
CA GLU A 186 11.09 7.74 -11.61
C GLU A 186 10.88 9.24 -11.36
N ASN A 187 10.16 9.94 -12.25
CA ASN A 187 9.84 11.36 -12.09
C ASN A 187 8.65 11.59 -11.15
N ILE A 188 7.86 10.58 -10.87
CA ILE A 188 6.83 10.66 -9.83
C ILE A 188 7.55 10.88 -8.50
N THR A 189 7.25 12.02 -7.89
CA THR A 189 7.99 12.61 -6.77
C THR A 189 8.32 11.61 -5.67
N LYS A 190 9.53 11.73 -5.14
CA LYS A 190 10.16 10.89 -4.09
C LYS A 190 9.34 10.70 -2.80
N ASN A 191 8.14 11.24 -2.70
CA ASN A 191 7.21 11.05 -1.60
C ASN A 191 5.80 11.42 -2.08
N PRO A 192 5.13 10.58 -2.90
CA PRO A 192 3.74 10.81 -3.15
C PRO A 192 3.04 10.75 -1.79
N ASN A 193 2.35 11.83 -1.43
CA ASN A 193 1.55 11.84 -0.21
C ASN A 193 0.33 10.94 -0.45
N VAL A 194 0.47 9.66 -0.14
CA VAL A 194 -0.59 8.68 -0.27
C VAL A 194 -1.40 8.70 1.02
N ASP A 195 -2.45 9.50 1.08
CA ASP A 195 -3.31 9.62 2.25
C ASP A 195 -4.17 8.38 2.49
N ASN A 196 -4.61 8.15 3.74
CA ASN A 196 -5.53 7.05 4.05
C ASN A 196 -6.82 7.17 3.21
N GLY A 197 -7.21 6.10 2.54
CA GLY A 197 -8.36 6.09 1.64
C GLY A 197 -8.14 6.77 0.29
N SER A 198 -6.93 7.27 -0.02
CA SER A 198 -6.63 7.79 -1.36
C SER A 198 -6.65 6.68 -2.40
N VAL A 199 -6.97 7.05 -3.64
CA VAL A 199 -7.01 6.13 -4.80
C VAL A 199 -5.98 6.56 -5.83
N THR A 200 -5.10 5.64 -6.22
CA THR A 200 -4.17 5.78 -7.34
C THR A 200 -4.57 4.81 -8.44
N VAL A 201 -4.68 5.26 -9.67
CA VAL A 201 -5.05 4.38 -10.79
C VAL A 201 -3.80 4.04 -11.59
N LEU A 202 -3.58 2.74 -11.76
CA LEU A 202 -2.53 2.19 -12.61
C LEU A 202 -3.18 1.52 -13.83
N GLU A 203 -2.75 1.88 -15.03
CA GLU A 203 -3.11 1.16 -16.25
C GLU A 203 -2.01 0.14 -16.60
N TYR A 204 -2.41 -1.04 -16.99
CA TYR A 204 -1.51 -2.12 -17.40
C TYR A 204 -1.88 -2.59 -18.80
N GLU A 205 -0.90 -2.62 -19.70
CA GLU A 205 -1.05 -3.06 -21.08
C GLU A 205 0.18 -3.88 -21.53
N ASN A 206 -0.07 -5.09 -22.00
CA ASN A 206 0.93 -5.95 -22.67
C ASN A 206 2.18 -6.35 -21.85
N GLY A 207 2.04 -6.48 -20.57
CA GLY A 207 3.12 -6.93 -19.67
C GLY A 207 4.00 -5.84 -19.13
#